data_b562ef398240c534514a249c1130719c
#
_entry.id   b562ef398240c534514a249c1130719c
#
_cell.length_a   1.000
_cell.length_b   1.000
_cell.length_c   1.000
_cell.angle_alpha   90.00
_cell.angle_beta   90.00
_cell.angle_gamma   90.00
#
_symmetry.space_group_name_H-M   'P 1'
#
loop_
_entity.id
_entity.type
_entity.pdbx_description
1 polymer ?
#
loop_
_entity_poly.entity_id
_entity_poly.type
_entity_poly.pdbx_seq_one_letter_code
_entity_poly.pdbx_strand_id
1 'polypeptide(L)' 'MKVKIFDFEHEKDLEDAVNKFLTQNNNIKDIKYQTSHFFDGRDQIYSFSCMIVYNEDNVDV' A
#
# COMPACT_ATOMS: atom_id res chain seq x y z
N MET A 1 9.76 8.05 11.52
CA MET A 1 8.71 7.94 10.48
C MET A 1 9.17 7.01 9.38
N LYS A 2 8.33 6.13 8.96
CA LYS A 2 8.66 5.17 7.92
C LYS A 2 7.56 5.11 6.89
N VAL A 3 7.86 4.54 5.74
CA VAL A 3 6.86 4.31 4.72
C VAL A 3 6.85 2.85 4.33
N LYS A 4 5.69 2.35 4.02
CA LYS A 4 5.53 1.01 3.48
C LYS A 4 4.81 1.15 2.15
N ILE A 5 5.37 0.58 1.11
CA ILE A 5 4.81 0.71 -0.23
C ILE A 5 4.33 -0.65 -0.70
N PHE A 6 3.11 -0.68 -1.21
CA PHE A 6 2.52 -1.87 -1.78
C PHE A 6 2.21 -1.59 -3.24
N ASP A 7 2.40 -2.59 -4.09
CA ASP A 7 2.13 -2.46 -5.51
C ASP A 7 1.66 -3.82 -6.01
N PHE A 8 0.44 -3.87 -6.49
CA PHE A 8 -0.17 -5.11 -6.93
C PHE A 8 -0.92 -4.89 -8.23
N GLU A 9 -1.10 -5.95 -8.98
CA GLU A 9 -1.85 -5.89 -10.21
C GLU A 9 -3.35 -6.08 -9.99
N HIS A 10 -3.75 -6.49 -8.81
CA HIS A 10 -5.15 -6.72 -8.51
C HIS A 10 -5.53 -5.97 -7.25
N GLU A 11 -6.65 -5.29 -7.33
CA GLU A 11 -7.11 -4.45 -6.24
C GLU A 11 -7.35 -5.23 -4.95
N LYS A 12 -7.90 -6.42 -5.09
CA LYS A 12 -8.19 -7.24 -3.92
C LYS A 12 -6.90 -7.64 -3.20
N ASP A 13 -5.87 -7.95 -3.95
CA ASP A 13 -4.59 -8.32 -3.35
C ASP A 13 -3.99 -7.14 -2.61
N LEU A 14 -4.12 -5.94 -3.17
CA LEU A 14 -3.64 -4.74 -2.49
C LEU A 14 -4.43 -4.53 -1.20
N GLU A 15 -5.72 -4.65 -1.27
CA GLU A 15 -6.57 -4.44 -0.10
C GLU A 15 -6.20 -5.42 1.02
N ASP A 16 -6.01 -6.67 0.68
CA ASP A 16 -5.67 -7.68 1.68
C ASP A 16 -4.32 -7.40 2.33
N ALA A 17 -3.34 -7.00 1.52
CA ALA A 17 -2.01 -6.72 2.03
C ALA A 17 -2.02 -5.48 2.93
N VAL A 18 -2.75 -4.44 2.54
CA VAL A 18 -2.83 -3.22 3.31
C VAL A 18 -3.54 -3.49 4.63
N ASN A 19 -4.63 -4.23 4.59
CA ASN A 19 -5.37 -4.52 5.81
C ASN A 19 -4.57 -5.36 6.78
N LYS A 20 -3.78 -6.29 6.26
CA LYS A 20 -2.92 -7.08 7.11
C LYS A 20 -1.88 -6.19 7.80
N PHE A 21 -1.31 -5.25 7.06
CA PHE A 21 -0.34 -4.33 7.62
C PHE A 21 -0.98 -3.46 8.71
N LEU A 22 -2.18 -2.96 8.45
CA LEU A 22 -2.87 -2.10 9.40
C LEU A 22 -3.23 -2.86 10.68
N THR A 23 -3.46 -4.15 10.57
CA THR A 23 -3.75 -4.95 11.74
C THR A 23 -2.52 -5.08 12.64
N GLN A 24 -1.34 -5.07 12.05
CA GLN A 24 -0.11 -5.26 12.78
C GLN A 24 0.51 -3.96 13.26
N ASN A 25 0.07 -2.84 12.71
CA ASN A 25 0.67 -1.55 13.02
C ASN A 25 -0.43 -0.54 13.27
N ASN A 26 -0.39 0.12 14.41
CA ASN A 26 -1.47 1.02 14.75
C ASN A 26 -1.04 2.48 14.87
N ASN A 27 0.14 2.83 14.44
CA ASN A 27 0.57 4.22 14.50
C ASN A 27 0.67 4.79 13.09
N ILE A 28 -0.44 4.80 12.41
CA ILE A 28 -0.52 5.19 11.03
C ILE A 28 -0.71 6.70 10.94
N LYS A 29 0.11 7.36 10.13
CA LYS A 29 0.02 8.80 9.96
C LYS A 29 -0.71 9.18 8.70
N ASP A 30 -0.58 8.41 7.63
CA ASP A 30 -1.22 8.77 6.38
C ASP A 30 -1.25 7.55 5.49
N ILE A 31 -2.22 7.50 4.60
CA ILE A 31 -2.33 6.44 3.61
C ILE A 31 -2.64 7.12 2.28
N LYS A 32 -1.84 6.83 1.27
CA LYS A 32 -2.04 7.38 -0.06
C LYS A 32 -2.25 6.23 -1.03
N TYR A 33 -3.30 6.31 -1.80
CA TYR A 33 -3.66 5.27 -2.74
C TYR A 33 -3.59 5.84 -4.16
N GLN A 34 -3.11 5.04 -5.08
CA GLN A 34 -3.00 5.47 -6.46
C GLN A 34 -3.24 4.28 -7.37
N THR A 35 -3.95 4.52 -8.46
CA THR A 35 -4.10 3.52 -9.50
C THR A 35 -3.44 4.04 -10.76
N SER A 36 -2.86 3.12 -11.51
CA SER A 36 -2.29 3.43 -12.80
C SER A 36 -2.88 2.48 -13.82
N HIS A 37 -3.04 2.97 -15.04
CA HIS A 37 -3.61 2.18 -16.11
C HIS A 37 -2.91 2.59 -17.39
N PHE A 38 -2.39 1.65 -18.12
CA PHE A 38 -1.81 1.95 -19.40
C PHE A 38 -2.04 0.79 -20.36
N PHE A 39 -1.88 1.10 -21.63
CA PHE A 39 -2.17 0.18 -22.71
C PHE A 39 -0.86 -0.11 -23.42
N ASP A 40 -0.49 -1.37 -23.54
CA ASP A 40 0.80 -1.72 -24.10
C ASP A 40 0.70 -2.19 -25.53
N GLY A 41 -0.40 -1.88 -26.20
CA GLY A 41 -0.59 -2.28 -27.58
C GLY A 41 -1.48 -3.49 -27.75
N ARG A 42 -1.62 -4.30 -26.75
CA ARG A 42 -2.48 -5.46 -26.78
C ARG A 42 -3.37 -5.53 -25.57
N ASP A 43 -2.82 -5.29 -24.42
CA ASP A 43 -3.53 -5.47 -23.17
C ASP A 43 -3.55 -4.19 -22.38
N GLN A 44 -4.55 -4.04 -21.56
CA GLN A 44 -4.62 -2.96 -20.59
C GLN A 44 -3.98 -3.46 -19.32
N ILE A 45 -3.07 -2.70 -18.79
CA ILE A 45 -2.35 -3.06 -17.59
C ILE A 45 -2.75 -2.12 -16.49
N TYR A 46 -3.17 -2.69 -15.36
CA TYR A 46 -3.55 -1.92 -14.19
C TYR A 46 -2.54 -2.14 -13.09
N SER A 47 -2.26 -1.11 -12.36
CA SER A 47 -1.40 -1.19 -11.20
C SER A 47 -2.09 -0.46 -10.08
N PHE A 48 -2.15 -1.10 -8.94
CA PHE A 48 -2.77 -0.52 -7.74
C PHE A 48 -1.69 -0.41 -6.70
N SER A 49 -1.47 0.78 -6.20
CA SER A 49 -0.41 0.99 -5.23
C SER A 49 -0.89 1.81 -4.05
N CYS A 50 -0.23 1.62 -2.94
CA CYS A 50 -0.58 2.31 -1.72
C CYS A 50 0.70 2.57 -0.95
N MET A 51 0.82 3.77 -0.40
CA MET A 51 1.92 4.12 0.47
C MET A 51 1.36 4.45 1.84
N ILE A 52 1.86 3.79 2.84
CA ILE A 52 1.46 4.02 4.21
C ILE A 52 2.61 4.68 4.94
N VAL A 53 2.33 5.84 5.53
CA VAL A 53 3.31 6.55 6.34
C VAL A 53 2.99 6.25 7.78
N TYR A 54 3.96 5.76 8.52
CA TYR A 54 3.70 5.33 9.89
C TYR A 54 4.93 5.54 10.76
N ASN A 55 4.74 5.51 12.07
CA ASN A 55 5.84 5.48 13.00
C ASN A 55 5.91 4.10 13.61
N GLU A 56 7.12 3.59 13.76
CA GLU A 56 7.27 2.35 14.47
C GLU A 56 6.98 2.58 15.92
N ASP A 57 6.26 1.66 16.51
CA ASP A 57 5.92 1.77 17.87
C ASP A 57 7.06 1.25 18.65
N ASN A 58 8.05 2.00 18.83
CA ASN A 58 9.20 1.59 19.39
C ASN A 58 9.26 1.85 20.74
N VAL A 59 9.07 1.02 21.43
CA VAL A 59 8.99 1.21 22.71
C VAL A 59 10.15 1.29 23.38
N ASP A 60 11.03 1.32 23.19
CA ASP A 60 12.04 1.38 23.89
C ASP A 60 12.40 2.36 24.34
N VAL A 61 12.39 2.37 24.86
CA VAL A 61 12.70 3.17 25.35
C VAL A 61 13.04 3.35 26.06
#